data_762419232bbfdc4ccc8196d5d0eb4e1e
#
_entry.id   762419232bbfdc4ccc8196d5d0eb4e1e
#
_cell.length_a   1.000
_cell.length_b   1.000
_cell.length_c   1.000
_cell.angle_alpha   90.00
_cell.angle_beta   90.00
_cell.angle_gamma   90.00
#
_symmetry.space_group_name_H-M   'P 1'
#
loop_
_entity.id
_entity.type
_entity.pdbx_description
1 polymer ?
#
loop_
_entity_poly.entity_id
_entity_poly.type
_entity_poly.pdbx_seq_one_letter_code
_entity_poly.pdbx_strand_id
1 'polypeptide(L)'
;YFIIYIYIFVQIMSAKKKQSSIYMDEDYIKNLRNMISYTHTPEWANTVKKSLEMRNFGKLGNRWPHTGGNWSAAWRMAIWARLHDGNTAIRIFNQLIKESGYENMMSNQSGNMQVDATMATAGLFAEMLLQSHDGFIDLLPALPTEWPEGKISGLAARNGYLIDIEWTNGNLTKAQIGIPSNMDKPIIKVQGVSIQDDDARITFTNI
;
A
#
# COMPACT_ATOMS: atom_id res chain seq x y z
N TYR A 1 6.62 1.33 -5.08
CA TYR A 1 7.55 2.48 -5.10
C TYR A 1 7.70 3.10 -3.72
N PHE A 2 6.66 3.18 -2.90
CA PHE A 2 6.81 3.62 -1.50
C PHE A 2 7.57 2.57 -0.66
N ILE A 3 7.36 1.28 -0.92
CA ILE A 3 8.22 0.20 -0.40
C ILE A 3 9.64 0.35 -0.95
N ILE A 4 9.81 0.76 -2.20
CA ILE A 4 11.11 1.09 -2.77
C ILE A 4 11.70 2.32 -2.08
N TYR A 5 10.94 3.35 -1.72
CA TYR A 5 11.48 4.53 -1.01
C TYR A 5 11.85 4.21 0.45
N ILE A 6 11.04 3.43 1.17
CA ILE A 6 11.45 2.88 2.47
C ILE A 6 12.60 1.89 2.28
N TYR A 7 12.58 1.06 1.24
CA TYR A 7 13.65 0.13 0.93
C TYR A 7 14.91 0.87 0.46
N ILE A 8 14.80 1.89 -0.39
CA ILE A 8 15.91 2.76 -0.80
C ILE A 8 16.37 3.62 0.38
N PHE A 9 15.50 4.17 1.21
CA PHE A 9 15.86 4.90 2.42
C PHE A 9 16.56 3.98 3.42
N VAL A 10 16.07 2.77 3.62
CA VAL A 10 16.71 1.74 4.44
C VAL A 10 18.01 1.23 3.78
N GLN A 11 18.08 1.13 2.46
CA GLN A 11 19.30 0.77 1.72
C GLN A 11 20.32 1.92 1.72
N ILE A 12 19.89 3.17 1.59
CA ILE A 12 20.77 4.36 1.71
C ILE A 12 21.29 4.49 3.15
N MET A 13 20.44 4.24 4.14
CA MET A 13 20.86 4.18 5.55
C MET A 13 21.78 3.00 5.81
N SER A 14 21.54 1.84 5.17
CA SER A 14 22.41 0.66 5.22
C SER A 14 23.74 0.86 4.47
N ALA A 15 23.73 1.56 3.33
CA ALA A 15 24.94 1.89 2.58
C ALA A 15 25.83 2.93 3.29
N LYS A 16 25.21 3.93 3.94
CA LYS A 16 25.92 4.83 4.86
C LYS A 16 26.47 4.11 6.08
N LYS A 17 25.93 2.94 6.42
CA LYS A 17 26.39 2.11 7.53
C LYS A 17 27.79 1.49 7.32
N LYS A 18 28.27 1.38 6.08
CA LYS A 18 29.67 0.98 5.84
C LYS A 18 30.70 2.01 6.30
N GLN A 19 30.26 3.22 6.68
CA GLN A 19 31.12 4.32 7.12
C GLN A 19 30.91 4.77 8.58
N SER A 20 29.91 4.28 9.30
CA SER A 20 29.70 4.60 10.72
C SER A 20 29.33 3.35 11.52
N SER A 21 29.98 3.18 12.66
CA SER A 21 29.85 2.02 13.56
C SER A 21 28.53 1.90 14.33
N ILE A 22 27.43 2.38 13.78
CA ILE A 22 26.10 2.20 14.37
C ILE A 22 25.51 0.94 13.73
N TYR A 23 25.67 -0.18 14.41
CA TYR A 23 24.98 -1.44 14.12
C TYR A 23 23.49 -1.26 14.41
N MET A 24 22.66 -1.11 13.37
CA MET A 24 21.24 -1.37 13.50
C MET A 24 21.04 -2.86 13.28
N ASP A 25 20.67 -3.56 14.35
CA ASP A 25 20.34 -4.97 14.38
C ASP A 25 19.27 -5.29 13.31
N GLU A 26 19.38 -6.47 12.67
CA GLU A 26 18.36 -6.92 11.70
C GLU A 26 16.97 -7.00 12.34
N ASP A 27 16.89 -7.34 13.62
CA ASP A 27 15.65 -7.34 14.38
C ASP A 27 15.09 -5.93 14.58
N TYR A 28 15.92 -4.92 14.78
CA TYR A 28 15.49 -3.53 14.83
C TYR A 28 14.95 -3.05 13.47
N ILE A 29 15.60 -3.41 12.37
CA ILE A 29 15.13 -3.10 11.02
C ILE A 29 13.82 -3.83 10.71
N LYS A 30 13.71 -5.10 11.13
CA LYS A 30 12.50 -5.90 11.01
C LYS A 30 11.35 -5.29 11.84
N ASN A 31 11.64 -4.86 13.05
CA ASN A 31 10.70 -4.15 13.91
C ASN A 31 10.29 -2.79 13.35
N LEU A 32 11.20 -2.01 12.75
CA LEU A 32 10.85 -0.76 12.06
C LEU A 32 9.96 -1.00 10.82
N ARG A 33 10.13 -2.11 10.12
CA ARG A 33 9.27 -2.50 8.98
C ARG A 33 7.85 -2.83 9.44
N ASN A 34 7.70 -3.30 10.67
CA ASN A 34 6.43 -3.73 11.26
C ASN A 34 5.85 -2.69 12.23
N MET A 35 6.49 -1.52 12.37
CA MET A 35 6.13 -0.52 13.39
C MET A 35 4.70 0.01 13.29
N ILE A 36 4.08 -0.05 12.12
CA ILE A 36 2.67 0.30 11.95
C ILE A 36 2.06 -0.71 10.97
N SER A 37 1.52 -1.78 11.51
CA SER A 37 0.77 -2.77 10.77
C SER A 37 -0.58 -2.96 11.46
N TYR A 38 -1.64 -3.05 10.67
CA TYR A 38 -2.96 -3.38 11.18
C TYR A 38 -3.00 -4.74 11.89
N THR A 39 -2.08 -5.62 11.49
CA THR A 39 -2.00 -6.99 12.00
C THR A 39 -1.13 -7.10 13.24
N HIS A 40 0.02 -6.42 13.28
CA HIS A 40 1.02 -6.58 14.34
C HIS A 40 0.90 -5.53 15.46
N THR A 41 0.32 -4.38 15.16
CA THR A 41 0.17 -3.26 16.12
C THR A 41 -1.20 -2.58 16.00
N PRO A 42 -2.30 -3.33 16.19
CA PRO A 42 -3.66 -2.80 16.00
C PRO A 42 -3.98 -1.63 16.94
N GLU A 43 -3.37 -1.57 18.11
CA GLU A 43 -3.49 -0.46 19.05
C GLU A 43 -2.91 0.84 18.50
N TRP A 44 -1.83 0.75 17.71
CA TRP A 44 -1.22 1.91 17.05
C TRP A 44 -2.02 2.37 15.83
N ALA A 45 -2.69 1.44 15.15
CA ALA A 45 -3.51 1.74 13.97
C ALA A 45 -4.56 2.81 14.28
N ASN A 46 -5.25 2.70 15.42
CA ASN A 46 -6.25 3.68 15.84
C ASN A 46 -5.63 5.06 16.15
N THR A 47 -4.45 5.09 16.77
CA THR A 47 -3.73 6.34 17.05
C THR A 47 -3.28 7.02 15.76
N VAL A 48 -2.78 6.24 14.80
CA VAL A 48 -2.38 6.72 13.48
C VAL A 48 -3.58 7.25 12.71
N LYS A 49 -4.71 6.52 12.70
CA LYS A 49 -5.96 6.98 12.08
C LYS A 49 -6.38 8.35 12.63
N LYS A 50 -6.46 8.52 13.95
CA LYS A 50 -6.78 9.80 14.58
C LYS A 50 -5.81 10.92 14.19
N SER A 51 -4.51 10.64 14.18
CA SER A 51 -3.48 11.61 13.79
C SER A 51 -3.63 12.03 12.32
N LEU A 52 -3.91 11.07 11.43
CA LEU A 52 -4.14 11.33 10.01
C LEU A 52 -5.44 12.10 9.76
N GLU A 53 -6.52 11.76 10.46
CA GLU A 53 -7.80 12.47 10.38
C GLU A 53 -7.65 13.93 10.78
N MET A 54 -6.92 14.21 11.86
CA MET A 54 -6.62 15.59 12.28
C MET A 54 -5.85 16.37 11.21
N ARG A 55 -4.93 15.71 10.50
CA ARG A 55 -4.14 16.31 9.42
C ARG A 55 -4.92 16.47 8.13
N ASN A 56 -5.78 15.50 7.80
CA ASN A 56 -6.51 15.49 6.54
C ASN A 56 -7.81 16.30 6.59
N PHE A 57 -8.53 16.28 7.73
CA PHE A 57 -9.91 16.75 7.81
C PHE A 57 -10.21 17.62 9.04
N GLY A 58 -9.25 17.81 9.95
CA GLY A 58 -9.40 18.63 11.14
C GLY A 58 -9.29 20.14 10.90
N LYS A 59 -9.38 20.95 11.98
CA LYS A 59 -9.25 22.42 11.91
C LYS A 59 -7.94 22.90 11.25
N LEU A 60 -6.89 22.10 11.33
CA LEU A 60 -5.64 22.29 10.57
C LEU A 60 -5.80 21.88 9.10
N GLY A 61 -6.75 21.00 8.79
CA GLY A 61 -7.04 20.48 7.46
C GLY A 61 -7.76 21.47 6.53
N ASN A 62 -8.34 22.56 7.05
CA ASN A 62 -8.87 23.64 6.20
C ASN A 62 -7.76 24.36 5.39
N ARG A 63 -6.50 24.05 5.65
CA ARG A 63 -5.35 24.46 4.82
C ARG A 63 -4.88 23.36 3.86
N TRP A 64 -5.53 22.21 3.85
CA TRP A 64 -5.33 21.24 2.81
C TRP A 64 -6.00 21.75 1.53
N PRO A 65 -5.32 21.83 0.43
CA PRO A 65 -4.22 21.04 -0.11
C PRO A 65 -2.83 21.66 0.00
N HIS A 66 -2.72 22.88 0.50
CA HIS A 66 -1.50 23.68 0.40
C HIS A 66 -0.40 23.33 1.41
N THR A 67 -0.64 22.43 2.35
CA THR A 67 0.27 22.20 3.48
C THR A 67 1.12 20.94 3.38
N GLY A 68 1.40 20.44 2.21
CA GLY A 68 2.25 19.26 2.20
C GLY A 68 2.63 18.69 0.85
N GLY A 69 2.31 19.35 -0.20
CA GLY A 69 2.68 18.91 -1.53
C GLY A 69 2.09 17.55 -1.95
N ASN A 70 2.21 17.27 -3.21
CA ASN A 70 1.71 16.05 -3.82
C ASN A 70 2.34 14.79 -3.23
N TRP A 71 3.63 14.87 -2.89
CA TRP A 71 4.38 13.84 -2.21
C TRP A 71 3.72 13.42 -0.89
N SER A 72 3.34 14.37 -0.04
CA SER A 72 2.73 14.03 1.25
C SER A 72 1.29 13.54 1.10
N ALA A 73 0.59 13.89 0.03
CA ALA A 73 -0.72 13.32 -0.30
C ALA A 73 -0.59 11.84 -0.67
N ALA A 74 0.31 11.50 -1.58
CA ALA A 74 0.59 10.12 -1.94
C ALA A 74 1.03 9.28 -0.72
N TRP A 75 1.86 9.85 0.16
CA TRP A 75 2.27 9.19 1.39
C TRP A 75 1.08 8.90 2.34
N ARG A 76 0.16 9.85 2.50
CA ARG A 76 -1.06 9.64 3.30
C ARG A 76 -1.97 8.60 2.67
N MET A 77 -2.15 8.62 1.35
CA MET A 77 -2.87 7.59 0.62
C MET A 77 -2.29 6.19 0.92
N ALA A 78 -0.94 6.07 0.90
CA ALA A 78 -0.26 4.82 1.24
C ALA A 78 -0.58 4.33 2.65
N ILE A 79 -0.56 5.22 3.65
CA ILE A 79 -0.85 4.84 5.03
C ILE A 79 -2.32 4.40 5.17
N TRP A 80 -3.26 5.11 4.55
CA TRP A 80 -4.67 4.71 4.59
C TRP A 80 -4.92 3.38 3.90
N ALA A 81 -4.25 3.09 2.77
CA ALA A 81 -4.29 1.78 2.15
C ALA A 81 -3.78 0.68 3.10
N ARG A 82 -2.65 0.94 3.83
CA ARG A 82 -2.12 0.03 4.85
C ARG A 82 -3.00 -0.12 6.08
N LEU A 83 -3.85 0.85 6.36
CA LEU A 83 -4.86 0.79 7.41
C LEU A 83 -6.19 0.17 6.93
N HIS A 84 -6.21 -0.42 5.73
CA HIS A 84 -7.37 -1.05 5.12
C HIS A 84 -8.56 -0.09 4.91
N ASP A 85 -8.28 1.21 4.74
CA ASP A 85 -9.29 2.22 4.45
C ASP A 85 -9.15 2.72 3.01
N GLY A 86 -9.67 1.93 2.07
CA GLY A 86 -9.65 2.24 0.64
C GLY A 86 -10.48 3.48 0.30
N ASN A 87 -11.58 3.72 0.99
CA ASN A 87 -12.42 4.89 0.74
C ASN A 87 -11.70 6.20 1.06
N THR A 88 -10.96 6.24 2.15
CA THR A 88 -10.14 7.40 2.48
C THR A 88 -8.94 7.54 1.55
N ALA A 89 -8.31 6.43 1.18
CA ALA A 89 -7.20 6.43 0.23
C ALA A 89 -7.60 7.00 -1.14
N ILE A 90 -8.70 6.51 -1.74
CA ILE A 90 -9.16 7.01 -3.04
C ILE A 90 -9.65 8.46 -2.98
N ARG A 91 -10.27 8.87 -1.88
CA ARG A 91 -10.68 10.27 -1.68
C ARG A 91 -9.46 11.21 -1.69
N ILE A 92 -8.35 10.82 -1.06
CA ILE A 92 -7.09 11.59 -1.08
C ILE A 92 -6.55 11.66 -2.51
N PHE A 93 -6.58 10.55 -3.25
CA PHE A 93 -6.17 10.53 -4.66
C PHE A 93 -7.01 11.47 -5.52
N ASN A 94 -8.34 11.38 -5.43
CA ASN A 94 -9.26 12.23 -6.20
C ASN A 94 -9.01 13.72 -5.92
N GLN A 95 -8.74 14.07 -4.66
CA GLN A 95 -8.37 15.43 -4.29
C GLN A 95 -7.00 15.83 -4.84
N LEU A 96 -6.01 14.95 -4.78
CA LEU A 96 -4.68 15.18 -5.35
C LEU A 96 -4.75 15.51 -6.85
N ILE A 97 -5.50 14.71 -7.61
CA ILE A 97 -5.67 14.94 -9.06
C ILE A 97 -6.40 16.25 -9.34
N LYS A 98 -7.49 16.53 -8.60
CA LYS A 98 -8.27 17.76 -8.78
C LYS A 98 -7.46 19.03 -8.54
N GLU A 99 -6.56 19.02 -7.58
CA GLU A 99 -5.87 20.21 -7.09
C GLU A 99 -4.46 20.38 -7.65
N SER A 100 -3.85 19.27 -8.06
CA SER A 100 -2.44 19.22 -8.44
C SER A 100 -2.18 18.36 -9.68
N GLY A 101 -3.21 17.84 -10.33
CA GLY A 101 -3.08 17.11 -11.59
C GLY A 101 -2.93 18.04 -12.78
N TYR A 102 -2.03 17.71 -13.68
CA TYR A 102 -2.04 18.24 -15.03
C TYR A 102 -2.86 17.33 -15.97
N GLU A 103 -3.29 17.84 -17.10
CA GLU A 103 -4.04 17.07 -18.12
C GLU A 103 -3.28 15.84 -18.63
N ASN A 104 -1.95 15.87 -18.58
CA ASN A 104 -1.08 14.76 -18.95
C ASN A 104 -0.85 13.74 -17.82
N MET A 105 -1.68 13.78 -16.77
CA MET A 105 -1.61 12.90 -15.58
C MET A 105 -0.36 13.07 -14.70
N MET A 106 0.49 14.06 -14.98
CA MET A 106 1.58 14.44 -14.10
C MET A 106 1.06 15.28 -12.94
N SER A 107 1.74 15.21 -11.81
CA SER A 107 1.43 16.05 -10.65
C SER A 107 2.32 17.28 -10.59
N ASN A 108 1.79 18.37 -10.03
CA ASN A 108 2.53 19.59 -9.81
C ASN A 108 2.60 20.00 -8.34
N GLN A 109 3.67 20.70 -7.99
CA GLN A 109 3.87 21.33 -6.70
C GLN A 109 4.26 22.77 -6.94
N SER A 110 3.34 23.71 -6.62
CA SER A 110 3.61 25.15 -6.77
C SER A 110 4.10 25.54 -8.17
N GLY A 111 3.50 24.95 -9.23
CA GLY A 111 3.86 25.20 -10.61
C GLY A 111 4.99 24.34 -11.19
N ASN A 112 5.66 23.55 -10.36
CA ASN A 112 6.71 22.63 -10.83
C ASN A 112 6.18 21.20 -10.88
N MET A 113 6.55 20.44 -11.92
CA MET A 113 6.26 19.00 -11.99
C MET A 113 6.93 18.27 -10.84
N GLN A 114 6.16 17.40 -10.17
CA GLN A 114 6.67 16.56 -9.11
C GLN A 114 6.46 15.07 -9.46
N VAL A 115 7.55 14.35 -9.68
CA VAL A 115 7.55 12.94 -10.09
C VAL A 115 7.09 12.02 -8.97
N ASP A 116 7.39 12.38 -7.73
CA ASP A 116 7.13 11.54 -6.54
C ASP A 116 5.69 11.06 -6.45
N ALA A 117 4.73 11.97 -6.49
CA ALA A 117 3.31 11.61 -6.38
C ALA A 117 2.82 10.88 -7.63
N THR A 118 3.28 11.28 -8.80
CA THR A 118 2.90 10.63 -10.07
C THR A 118 3.30 9.15 -10.07
N MET A 119 4.53 8.85 -9.68
CA MET A 119 5.02 7.47 -9.63
C MET A 119 4.46 6.68 -8.44
N ALA A 120 4.33 7.33 -7.27
CA ALA A 120 3.81 6.68 -6.08
C ALA A 120 2.36 6.24 -6.25
N THR A 121 1.49 7.08 -6.79
CA THR A 121 0.06 6.77 -6.93
C THR A 121 -0.21 5.53 -7.79
N ALA A 122 0.55 5.30 -8.84
CA ALA A 122 0.44 4.09 -9.65
C ALA A 122 0.69 2.82 -8.81
N GLY A 123 1.73 2.81 -7.98
CA GLY A 123 2.01 1.69 -7.07
C GLY A 123 0.98 1.56 -5.94
N LEU A 124 0.37 2.67 -5.52
CA LEU A 124 -0.60 2.66 -4.43
C LEU A 124 -1.94 2.03 -4.83
N PHE A 125 -2.34 2.11 -6.09
CA PHE A 125 -3.50 1.35 -6.58
C PHE A 125 -3.27 -0.15 -6.45
N ALA A 126 -2.07 -0.64 -6.81
CA ALA A 126 -1.71 -2.03 -6.59
C ALA A 126 -1.72 -2.39 -5.09
N GLU A 127 -1.21 -1.52 -4.22
CA GLU A 127 -1.19 -1.72 -2.76
C GLU A 127 -2.61 -1.73 -2.14
N MET A 128 -3.58 -1.05 -2.74
CA MET A 128 -4.99 -1.13 -2.31
C MET A 128 -5.63 -2.48 -2.64
N LEU A 129 -5.15 -3.15 -3.69
CA LEU A 129 -5.69 -4.42 -4.18
C LEU A 129 -4.91 -5.63 -3.68
N LEU A 130 -3.63 -5.45 -3.35
CA LEU A 130 -2.73 -6.54 -2.94
C LEU A 130 -1.70 -6.05 -1.94
N GLN A 131 -1.64 -6.67 -0.78
CA GLN A 131 -0.57 -6.46 0.20
C GLN A 131 0.12 -7.78 0.54
N SER A 132 1.45 -7.75 0.66
CA SER A 132 2.26 -8.95 0.94
C SER A 132 3.44 -8.66 1.89
N HIS A 133 3.30 -7.66 2.76
CA HIS A 133 4.40 -7.19 3.61
C HIS A 133 4.48 -7.88 4.98
N ASP A 134 3.40 -8.50 5.44
CA ASP A 134 3.25 -9.06 6.79
C ASP A 134 3.40 -10.60 6.85
N GLY A 135 4.06 -11.21 5.85
CA GLY A 135 4.28 -12.66 5.81
C GLY A 135 3.12 -13.47 5.23
N PHE A 136 2.07 -12.81 4.77
CA PHE A 136 0.93 -13.38 4.05
C PHE A 136 0.59 -12.50 2.85
N ILE A 137 -0.24 -12.99 1.96
CA ILE A 137 -0.82 -12.23 0.84
C ILE A 137 -2.24 -11.86 1.20
N ASP A 138 -2.52 -10.55 1.27
CA ASP A 138 -3.88 -10.02 1.50
C ASP A 138 -4.45 -9.51 0.18
N LEU A 139 -5.56 -10.08 -0.22
CA LEU A 139 -6.28 -9.73 -1.44
C LEU A 139 -7.38 -8.72 -1.11
N LEU A 140 -7.44 -7.64 -1.89
CA LEU A 140 -8.42 -6.55 -1.76
C LEU A 140 -8.43 -5.86 -0.37
N PRO A 141 -7.26 -5.67 0.31
CA PRO A 141 -7.22 -5.19 1.70
C PRO A 141 -7.81 -3.78 1.86
N ALA A 142 -7.72 -2.95 0.83
CA ALA A 142 -8.21 -1.57 0.85
C ALA A 142 -9.05 -1.25 -0.40
N LEU A 143 -9.96 -2.16 -0.75
CA LEU A 143 -10.88 -1.96 -1.87
C LEU A 143 -11.88 -0.84 -1.53
N PRO A 144 -11.91 0.27 -2.30
CA PRO A 144 -12.90 1.32 -2.08
C PRO A 144 -14.28 0.91 -2.61
N THR A 145 -15.32 1.46 -2.01
CA THR A 145 -16.71 1.21 -2.46
C THR A 145 -17.01 1.75 -3.87
N GLU A 146 -16.19 2.68 -4.36
CA GLU A 146 -16.27 3.20 -5.74
C GLU A 146 -15.85 2.16 -6.79
N TRP A 147 -15.21 1.06 -6.39
CA TRP A 147 -14.82 -0.04 -7.27
C TRP A 147 -15.61 -1.31 -6.94
N PRO A 148 -16.93 -1.34 -7.23
CA PRO A 148 -17.78 -2.48 -6.86
C PRO A 148 -17.41 -3.75 -7.59
N GLU A 149 -16.84 -3.64 -8.77
CA GLU A 149 -16.40 -4.78 -9.60
C GLU A 149 -15.10 -4.45 -10.32
N GLY A 150 -14.34 -5.47 -10.64
CA GLY A 150 -13.10 -5.31 -11.39
C GLY A 150 -12.31 -6.59 -11.56
N LYS A 151 -11.25 -6.44 -12.35
CA LYS A 151 -10.28 -7.49 -12.64
C LYS A 151 -8.91 -6.88 -12.81
N ILE A 152 -7.91 -7.52 -12.24
CA ILE A 152 -6.51 -7.17 -12.46
C ILE A 152 -5.69 -8.44 -12.58
N SER A 153 -4.66 -8.43 -13.44
CA SER A 153 -3.79 -9.57 -13.67
C SER A 153 -2.32 -9.16 -13.58
N GLY A 154 -1.48 -10.11 -13.16
CA GLY A 154 -0.04 -9.94 -13.12
C GLY A 154 0.45 -9.07 -11.97
N LEU A 155 -0.31 -8.92 -10.88
CA LEU A 155 0.19 -8.27 -9.68
C LEU A 155 1.32 -9.09 -9.07
N ALA A 156 2.46 -8.45 -8.83
CA ALA A 156 3.60 -9.08 -8.21
C ALA A 156 3.56 -8.91 -6.68
N ALA A 157 3.48 -10.01 -5.96
CA ALA A 157 3.69 -10.06 -4.52
C ALA A 157 5.15 -10.34 -4.17
N ARG A 158 5.52 -10.18 -2.89
CA ARG A 158 6.86 -10.52 -2.40
C ARG A 158 7.18 -11.98 -2.69
N ASN A 159 8.45 -12.29 -2.79
CA ASN A 159 8.98 -13.62 -3.12
C ASN A 159 8.60 -14.13 -4.53
N GLY A 160 8.13 -13.24 -5.42
CA GLY A 160 7.89 -13.56 -6.81
C GLY A 160 6.55 -14.19 -7.14
N TYR A 161 5.61 -14.27 -6.20
CA TYR A 161 4.25 -14.71 -6.51
C TYR A 161 3.59 -13.76 -7.51
N LEU A 162 2.88 -14.31 -8.50
CA LEU A 162 2.09 -13.56 -9.46
C LEU A 162 0.60 -13.80 -9.20
N ILE A 163 -0.17 -12.73 -9.15
CA ILE A 163 -1.55 -12.76 -8.65
C ILE A 163 -2.50 -12.13 -9.66
N ASP A 164 -3.54 -12.86 -10.03
CA ASP A 164 -4.70 -12.37 -10.74
C ASP A 164 -5.89 -12.33 -9.78
N ILE A 165 -6.68 -11.26 -9.83
CA ILE A 165 -7.82 -11.05 -8.93
C ILE A 165 -9.02 -10.58 -9.74
N GLU A 166 -10.19 -11.14 -9.43
CA GLU A 166 -11.50 -10.70 -9.92
C GLU A 166 -12.43 -10.50 -8.72
N TRP A 167 -13.22 -9.44 -8.75
CA TRP A 167 -14.19 -9.14 -7.68
C TRP A 167 -15.48 -8.57 -8.25
N THR A 168 -16.60 -8.81 -7.53
CA THR A 168 -17.92 -8.29 -7.86
C THR A 168 -18.66 -7.94 -6.57
N ASN A 169 -19.38 -6.83 -6.58
CA ASN A 169 -20.08 -6.29 -5.41
C ASN A 169 -19.15 -6.13 -4.19
N GLY A 170 -17.89 -5.71 -4.43
CA GLY A 170 -16.90 -5.51 -3.40
C GLY A 170 -16.32 -6.80 -2.79
N ASN A 171 -16.67 -7.97 -3.32
CA ASN A 171 -16.22 -9.26 -2.79
C ASN A 171 -15.35 -9.99 -3.81
N LEU A 172 -14.32 -10.67 -3.33
CA LEU A 172 -13.50 -11.55 -4.14
C LEU A 172 -14.37 -12.65 -4.77
N THR A 173 -14.31 -12.77 -6.08
CA THR A 173 -14.99 -13.86 -6.84
C THR A 173 -14.01 -14.89 -7.35
N LYS A 174 -12.78 -14.48 -7.69
CA LYS A 174 -11.73 -15.37 -8.15
C LYS A 174 -10.35 -14.79 -7.88
N ALA A 175 -9.42 -15.65 -7.51
CA ALA A 175 -7.99 -15.34 -7.53
C ALA A 175 -7.19 -16.52 -8.09
N GLN A 176 -6.16 -16.19 -8.85
CA GLN A 176 -5.17 -17.15 -9.33
C GLN A 176 -3.80 -16.74 -8.81
N ILE A 177 -3.10 -17.67 -8.16
CA ILE A 177 -1.82 -17.41 -7.50
C ILE A 177 -0.76 -18.31 -8.14
N GLY A 178 0.16 -17.66 -8.88
CA GLY A 178 1.34 -18.29 -9.41
C GLY A 178 2.41 -18.44 -8.33
N ILE A 179 2.80 -19.67 -8.06
CA ILE A 179 3.81 -20.02 -7.06
C ILE A 179 5.15 -20.28 -7.77
N PRO A 180 6.21 -19.50 -7.47
CA PRO A 180 7.55 -19.82 -8.00
C PRO A 180 8.01 -21.20 -7.55
N SER A 181 8.75 -21.89 -8.42
CA SER A 181 9.20 -23.28 -8.21
C SER A 181 10.01 -23.52 -6.93
N ASN A 182 10.59 -22.46 -6.37
CA ASN A 182 11.39 -22.51 -5.14
C ASN A 182 10.65 -21.99 -3.89
N MET A 183 9.33 -21.80 -3.99
CA MET A 183 8.51 -21.23 -2.91
C MET A 183 7.37 -22.17 -2.51
N ASP A 184 6.99 -22.10 -1.25
CA ASP A 184 5.84 -22.80 -0.71
C ASP A 184 4.53 -22.05 -1.00
N LYS A 185 3.41 -22.74 -0.81
CA LYS A 185 2.08 -22.14 -0.85
C LYS A 185 1.97 -21.02 0.19
N PRO A 186 1.62 -19.78 -0.22
CA PRO A 186 1.55 -18.65 0.71
C PRO A 186 0.28 -18.70 1.57
N ILE A 187 0.34 -18.09 2.74
CA ILE A 187 -0.85 -17.80 3.55
C ILE A 187 -1.65 -16.69 2.85
N ILE A 188 -2.95 -16.92 2.64
CA ILE A 188 -3.84 -15.98 1.98
C ILE A 188 -4.84 -15.40 2.96
N LYS A 189 -5.05 -14.10 2.87
CA LYS A 189 -6.17 -13.37 3.47
C LYS A 189 -6.98 -12.68 2.38
N VAL A 190 -8.21 -12.38 2.70
CA VAL A 190 -9.10 -11.56 1.86
C VAL A 190 -9.66 -10.45 2.75
N GLN A 191 -9.37 -9.19 2.42
CA GLN A 191 -9.79 -8.03 3.20
C GLN A 191 -9.41 -8.15 4.70
N GLY A 192 -8.18 -8.64 4.97
CA GLY A 192 -7.65 -8.84 6.31
C GLY A 192 -8.12 -10.11 7.02
N VAL A 193 -9.06 -10.87 6.46
CA VAL A 193 -9.62 -12.10 7.05
C VAL A 193 -8.92 -13.33 6.48
N SER A 194 -8.43 -14.20 7.36
CA SER A 194 -7.85 -15.49 6.95
C SER A 194 -8.92 -16.38 6.30
N ILE A 195 -8.56 -17.01 5.20
CA ILE A 195 -9.43 -17.93 4.48
C ILE A 195 -8.98 -19.36 4.68
N GLN A 196 -9.87 -20.33 4.39
CA GLN A 196 -9.55 -21.75 4.42
C GLN A 196 -8.71 -22.12 3.18
N ASP A 197 -7.89 -23.15 3.31
CA ASP A 197 -6.99 -23.60 2.23
C ASP A 197 -7.70 -24.17 1.02
N ASP A 198 -8.96 -24.55 1.16
CA ASP A 198 -9.83 -25.13 0.14
C ASP A 198 -10.87 -24.13 -0.40
N ASP A 199 -10.66 -22.83 -0.18
CA ASP A 199 -11.55 -21.79 -0.71
C ASP A 199 -11.61 -21.87 -2.25
N ALA A 200 -12.78 -22.26 -2.76
CA ALA A 200 -13.01 -22.51 -4.18
C ALA A 200 -12.77 -21.27 -5.08
N ARG A 201 -12.69 -20.08 -4.50
CA ARG A 201 -12.37 -18.84 -5.23
C ARG A 201 -10.90 -18.72 -5.58
N ILE A 202 -10.04 -19.52 -4.93
CA ILE A 202 -8.59 -19.39 -5.07
C ILE A 202 -7.99 -20.61 -5.73
N THR A 203 -7.23 -20.38 -6.78
CA THR A 203 -6.49 -21.41 -7.51
C THR A 203 -4.98 -21.14 -7.42
N PHE A 204 -4.22 -22.20 -7.28
CA PHE A 204 -2.76 -22.14 -7.23
C PHE A 204 -2.18 -22.81 -8.48
N THR A 205 -1.17 -22.20 -9.07
CA THR A 205 -0.46 -22.74 -10.24
C THR A 205 1.05 -22.59 -10.03
N ASN A 206 1.84 -23.57 -10.38
CA ASN A 206 3.29 -23.46 -10.38
C ASN A 206 3.75 -22.65 -11.59
N ILE A 207 4.73 -21.75 -11.40
CA ILE A 207 5.30 -20.90 -12.44
C ILE A 207 6.83 -20.96 -12.43
#